data_d55887c380f95343568842f0af92c212
#
_entry.id   d55887c380f95343568842f0af92c212
#
_cell.length_a   1.000
_cell.length_b   1.000
_cell.length_c   1.000
_cell.angle_alpha   90.00
_cell.angle_beta   90.00
_cell.angle_gamma   90.00
#
_symmetry.space_group_name_H-M   'P 1'
#
loop_
_entity.id
_entity.type
_entity.pdbx_description
1 polymer ?
#
loop_
_entity_poly.entity_id
_entity_poly.type
_entity_poly.pdbx_seq_one_letter_code
_entity_poly.pdbx_strand_id
1 'polypeptide(L)'
;MFLHYVLNEEKDSLISRVLKAQTENPSKNDFILGVQKDLEHLEIHLSLEDIQSLSKDMLGNFAKKQAKEQALIFLNAQKLKHSKVLHIKHDELNLQDYFRPQNIQSLNLAKFLFMARTRMLDIGANFSNKFGEKATCKLGCDSLDTQQHLLECPKLTVSDLVAAGEKYEYGDLFSNKVEKQLKIAGILETRLKRRKELERIRKYGK
;
A
#
# COMPACT_ATOMS: atom_id res chain seq x y z
N MET A 1 23.84 6.11 -1.69
CA MET A 1 24.27 6.85 -2.90
C MET A 1 25.13 8.06 -2.55
N PHE A 2 24.66 8.99 -1.70
CA PHE A 2 25.45 10.15 -1.28
C PHE A 2 26.74 9.74 -0.55
N LEU A 3 26.68 8.79 0.38
CA LEU A 3 27.86 8.27 1.09
C LEU A 3 28.93 7.73 0.12
N HIS A 4 28.53 6.93 -0.88
CA HIS A 4 29.47 6.41 -1.88
C HIS A 4 30.17 7.53 -2.66
N TYR A 5 29.43 8.57 -3.06
CA TYR A 5 30.00 9.74 -3.69
C TYR A 5 31.05 10.41 -2.79
N VAL A 6 30.68 10.65 -1.54
CA VAL A 6 31.51 11.34 -0.56
C VAL A 6 32.78 10.55 -0.20
N LEU A 7 32.70 9.21 -0.11
CA LEU A 7 33.85 8.34 0.14
C LEU A 7 34.83 8.25 -1.04
N ASN A 8 34.38 8.56 -2.24
CA ASN A 8 35.20 8.54 -3.46
C ASN A 8 35.66 9.94 -3.91
N GLU A 9 35.39 10.99 -3.11
CA GLU A 9 35.91 12.32 -3.36
C GLU A 9 37.44 12.40 -3.16
N GLU A 10 38.08 13.42 -3.73
CA GLU A 10 39.50 13.67 -3.57
C GLU A 10 39.91 13.72 -2.09
N LYS A 11 41.00 13.03 -1.74
CA LYS A 11 41.45 12.85 -0.35
C LYS A 11 41.63 14.15 0.43
N ASP A 12 41.93 15.26 -0.26
CA ASP A 12 42.13 16.57 0.34
C ASP A 12 40.89 17.49 0.26
N SER A 13 39.77 16.98 -0.28
CA SER A 13 38.53 17.76 -0.32
C SER A 13 38.04 18.09 1.09
N LEU A 14 37.29 19.19 1.24
CA LEU A 14 36.68 19.57 2.51
C LEU A 14 35.80 18.45 3.02
N ILE A 15 35.05 17.78 2.14
CA ILE A 15 34.14 16.67 2.46
C ILE A 15 34.94 15.50 3.01
N SER A 16 36.02 15.09 2.37
CA SER A 16 36.89 14.00 2.83
C SER A 16 37.47 14.28 4.22
N ARG A 17 37.91 15.53 4.46
CA ARG A 17 38.42 15.98 5.77
C ARG A 17 37.35 15.93 6.88
N VAL A 18 36.12 16.37 6.57
CA VAL A 18 35.00 16.33 7.52
C VAL A 18 34.64 14.88 7.85
N LEU A 19 34.58 13.98 6.88
CA LEU A 19 34.32 12.56 7.13
C LEU A 19 35.38 11.92 8.02
N LYS A 20 36.65 12.19 7.73
CA LYS A 20 37.76 11.70 8.54
C LYS A 20 37.60 12.19 10.00
N ALA A 21 37.32 13.47 10.18
CA ALA A 21 37.10 14.03 11.51
C ALA A 21 35.92 13.38 12.24
N GLN A 22 34.81 13.09 11.55
CA GLN A 22 33.66 12.38 12.13
C GLN A 22 33.95 10.91 12.46
N THR A 23 34.81 10.26 11.69
CA THR A 23 35.23 8.88 11.96
C THR A 23 36.17 8.81 13.17
N GLU A 24 37.07 9.78 13.30
CA GLU A 24 38.02 9.86 14.43
C GLU A 24 37.36 10.31 15.73
N ASN A 25 36.37 11.22 15.67
CA ASN A 25 35.69 11.80 16.82
C ASN A 25 34.15 11.82 16.61
N PRO A 26 33.47 10.67 16.69
CA PRO A 26 32.05 10.59 16.39
C PRO A 26 31.19 11.34 17.39
N SER A 27 30.23 12.12 16.93
CA SER A 27 29.19 12.76 17.71
C SER A 27 27.79 12.24 17.37
N LYS A 28 26.79 12.48 18.26
CA LYS A 28 25.42 11.94 18.08
C LYS A 28 24.74 12.36 16.77
N ASN A 29 25.14 13.49 16.21
CA ASN A 29 24.50 14.09 15.03
C ASN A 29 25.36 13.94 13.77
N ASP A 30 26.41 13.12 13.81
CA ASP A 30 27.30 12.95 12.67
C ASP A 30 26.62 12.13 11.57
N PHE A 31 26.90 12.55 10.34
CA PHE A 31 26.38 11.88 9.14
C PHE A 31 26.80 10.40 9.09
N ILE A 32 28.06 10.08 9.39
CA ILE A 32 28.58 8.69 9.41
C ILE A 32 27.83 7.84 10.43
N LEU A 33 27.62 8.34 11.64
CA LEU A 33 26.87 7.60 12.65
C LEU A 33 25.39 7.41 12.26
N GLY A 34 24.78 8.38 11.57
CA GLY A 34 23.43 8.26 11.00
C GLY A 34 23.36 7.14 9.98
N VAL A 35 24.30 7.12 9.03
CA VAL A 35 24.38 6.06 8.01
C VAL A 35 24.62 4.69 8.63
N GLN A 36 25.51 4.58 9.61
CA GLN A 36 25.75 3.31 10.31
C GLN A 36 24.48 2.78 10.98
N LYS A 37 23.71 3.63 11.66
CA LYS A 37 22.42 3.24 12.23
C LYS A 37 21.40 2.79 11.19
N ASP A 38 21.34 3.47 10.05
CA ASP A 38 20.46 3.07 8.95
C ASP A 38 20.86 1.71 8.37
N LEU A 39 22.17 1.46 8.22
CA LEU A 39 22.69 0.16 7.78
C LEU A 39 22.38 -0.94 8.78
N GLU A 40 22.59 -0.70 10.07
CA GLU A 40 22.23 -1.63 11.15
C GLU A 40 20.73 -1.92 11.14
N HIS A 41 19.88 -0.88 11.00
CA HIS A 41 18.43 -1.05 10.93
C HIS A 41 17.99 -1.89 9.73
N LEU A 42 18.71 -1.80 8.63
CA LEU A 42 18.48 -2.62 7.43
C LEU A 42 19.20 -3.98 7.48
N GLU A 43 19.88 -4.30 8.58
CA GLU A 43 20.71 -5.51 8.73
C GLU A 43 21.79 -5.61 7.63
N ILE A 44 22.34 -4.48 7.21
CA ILE A 44 23.39 -4.39 6.20
C ILE A 44 24.74 -4.33 6.91
N HIS A 45 25.50 -5.40 6.82
CA HIS A 45 26.83 -5.52 7.42
C HIS A 45 27.92 -5.19 6.40
N LEU A 46 28.03 -3.93 6.02
CA LEU A 46 29.07 -3.41 5.15
C LEU A 46 29.94 -2.40 5.90
N SER A 47 31.25 -2.57 5.82
CA SER A 47 32.20 -1.55 6.28
C SER A 47 32.23 -0.33 5.36
N LEU A 48 32.84 0.76 5.80
CA LEU A 48 33.01 1.93 4.94
C LEU A 48 33.92 1.62 3.75
N GLU A 49 34.92 0.76 3.94
CA GLU A 49 35.81 0.28 2.87
C GLU A 49 35.01 -0.55 1.84
N ASP A 50 34.11 -1.43 2.30
CA ASP A 50 33.23 -2.21 1.40
C ASP A 50 32.37 -1.25 0.56
N ILE A 51 31.75 -0.25 1.20
CA ILE A 51 30.89 0.73 0.52
C ILE A 51 31.70 1.53 -0.50
N GLN A 52 32.95 1.88 -0.19
CA GLN A 52 33.83 2.61 -1.10
C GLN A 52 34.24 1.75 -2.31
N SER A 53 34.47 0.47 -2.10
CA SER A 53 34.93 -0.45 -3.15
C SER A 53 33.84 -0.88 -4.13
N LEU A 54 32.57 -0.89 -3.70
CA LEU A 54 31.44 -1.27 -4.54
C LEU A 54 31.11 -0.17 -5.58
N SER A 55 30.66 -0.59 -6.78
CA SER A 55 30.11 0.38 -7.71
C SER A 55 28.79 0.98 -7.19
N LYS A 56 28.45 2.20 -7.60
CA LYS A 56 27.23 2.90 -7.25
C LYS A 56 25.97 2.06 -7.53
N ASP A 57 25.96 1.34 -8.66
CA ASP A 57 24.81 0.52 -9.06
C ASP A 57 24.71 -0.74 -8.23
N MET A 58 25.82 -1.40 -7.91
CA MET A 58 25.86 -2.55 -7.02
C MET A 58 25.35 -2.19 -5.63
N LEU A 59 25.85 -1.10 -5.06
CA LEU A 59 25.42 -0.61 -3.75
C LEU A 59 23.92 -0.25 -3.75
N GLY A 60 23.44 0.44 -4.80
CA GLY A 60 22.04 0.79 -4.97
C GLY A 60 21.13 -0.43 -5.07
N ASN A 61 21.54 -1.45 -5.79
CA ASN A 61 20.79 -2.69 -5.93
C ASN A 61 20.79 -3.50 -4.63
N PHE A 62 21.93 -3.56 -3.94
CA PHE A 62 22.03 -4.22 -2.65
C PHE A 62 21.12 -3.56 -1.60
N ALA A 63 21.18 -2.24 -1.45
CA ALA A 63 20.33 -1.51 -0.52
C ALA A 63 18.83 -1.68 -0.83
N LYS A 64 18.43 -1.65 -2.11
CA LYS A 64 17.04 -1.91 -2.52
C LYS A 64 16.59 -3.32 -2.18
N LYS A 65 17.47 -4.32 -2.37
CA LYS A 65 17.17 -5.72 -2.03
C LYS A 65 16.93 -5.86 -0.54
N GLN A 66 17.83 -5.36 0.29
CA GLN A 66 17.72 -5.42 1.75
C GLN A 66 16.49 -4.68 2.28
N ALA A 67 16.25 -3.45 1.81
CA ALA A 67 15.06 -2.69 2.19
C ALA A 67 13.76 -3.44 1.82
N LYS A 68 13.73 -4.13 0.68
CA LYS A 68 12.61 -4.96 0.26
C LYS A 68 12.41 -6.16 1.19
N GLU A 69 13.48 -6.85 1.56
CA GLU A 69 13.44 -7.99 2.47
C GLU A 69 12.92 -7.57 3.86
N GLN A 70 13.45 -6.50 4.44
CA GLN A 70 13.00 -5.97 5.72
C GLN A 70 11.52 -5.53 5.68
N ALA A 71 11.11 -4.86 4.61
CA ALA A 71 9.71 -4.48 4.43
C ALA A 71 8.78 -5.69 4.31
N LEU A 72 9.22 -6.80 3.70
CA LEU A 72 8.45 -8.05 3.64
C LEU A 72 8.33 -8.70 5.02
N ILE A 73 9.42 -8.74 5.79
CA ILE A 73 9.41 -9.25 7.17
C ILE A 73 8.42 -8.45 8.00
N PHE A 74 8.52 -7.11 7.96
CA PHE A 74 7.59 -6.21 8.64
C PHE A 74 6.13 -6.45 8.21
N LEU A 75 5.87 -6.50 6.91
CA LEU A 75 4.53 -6.72 6.37
C LEU A 75 3.95 -8.06 6.85
N ASN A 76 4.74 -9.13 6.82
CA ASN A 76 4.30 -10.45 7.28
C ASN A 76 3.99 -10.45 8.77
N ALA A 77 4.80 -9.78 9.59
CA ALA A 77 4.52 -9.60 11.00
C ALA A 77 3.22 -8.81 11.24
N GLN A 78 2.94 -7.79 10.42
CA GLN A 78 1.69 -7.02 10.51
C GLN A 78 0.47 -7.80 10.02
N LYS A 79 0.61 -8.69 9.02
CA LYS A 79 -0.48 -9.58 8.58
C LYS A 79 -1.03 -10.43 9.72
N LEU A 80 -0.18 -10.90 10.61
CA LEU A 80 -0.59 -11.68 11.78
C LEU A 80 -1.37 -10.86 12.82
N LYS A 81 -1.13 -9.54 12.88
CA LYS A 81 -1.75 -8.64 13.86
C LYS A 81 -3.01 -7.95 13.35
N HIS A 82 -3.14 -7.75 12.04
CA HIS A 82 -4.20 -6.92 11.45
C HIS A 82 -4.96 -7.65 10.35
N SER A 83 -6.20 -8.04 10.64
CA SER A 83 -7.09 -8.73 9.69
C SER A 83 -7.30 -7.98 8.37
N LYS A 84 -7.16 -6.65 8.36
CA LYS A 84 -7.27 -5.82 7.14
C LYS A 84 -6.13 -6.09 6.14
N VAL A 85 -5.00 -6.59 6.61
CA VAL A 85 -3.79 -6.85 5.80
C VAL A 85 -3.71 -8.31 5.35
N LEU A 86 -4.50 -9.20 5.98
CA LEU A 86 -4.52 -10.64 5.66
C LEU A 86 -4.81 -10.95 4.18
N HIS A 87 -5.59 -10.09 3.52
CA HIS A 87 -5.97 -10.27 2.11
C HIS A 87 -4.92 -9.77 1.12
N ILE A 88 -3.86 -9.12 1.59
CA ILE A 88 -2.75 -8.71 0.73
C ILE A 88 -1.86 -9.92 0.51
N LYS A 89 -2.13 -10.64 -0.59
CA LYS A 89 -1.29 -11.75 -1.02
C LYS A 89 -0.13 -11.20 -1.86
N HIS A 90 0.99 -10.92 -1.22
CA HIS A 90 2.23 -10.56 -1.90
C HIS A 90 3.38 -11.26 -1.23
N ASP A 91 3.98 -12.16 -1.98
CA ASP A 91 5.25 -12.77 -1.63
C ASP A 91 6.41 -11.81 -1.95
N GLU A 92 6.11 -10.78 -2.75
CA GLU A 92 7.05 -9.76 -3.16
C GLU A 92 6.42 -8.36 -3.13
N LEU A 93 7.19 -7.34 -2.71
CA LEU A 93 6.79 -5.93 -2.74
C LEU A 93 6.95 -5.35 -4.14
N ASN A 94 6.18 -5.89 -5.08
CA ASN A 94 6.12 -5.37 -6.44
C ASN A 94 4.98 -4.36 -6.60
N LEU A 95 5.13 -3.47 -7.58
CA LEU A 95 4.03 -2.61 -7.99
C LEU A 95 2.84 -3.46 -8.40
N GLN A 96 1.67 -3.16 -7.83
CA GLN A 96 0.45 -3.88 -8.15
C GLN A 96 0.12 -3.75 -9.63
N ASP A 97 -0.28 -4.85 -10.26
CA ASP A 97 -0.54 -4.88 -11.70
C ASP A 97 -1.55 -3.83 -12.17
N TYR A 98 -2.54 -3.52 -11.34
CA TYR A 98 -3.52 -2.48 -11.66
C TYR A 98 -2.97 -1.04 -11.57
N PHE A 99 -1.75 -0.84 -11.05
CA PHE A 99 -1.03 0.42 -11.10
C PHE A 99 0.01 0.49 -12.23
N ARG A 100 0.19 -0.59 -12.99
CA ARG A 100 1.10 -0.56 -14.13
C ARG A 100 0.49 0.25 -15.28
N PRO A 101 1.27 1.10 -15.97
CA PRO A 101 0.74 1.98 -17.02
C PRO A 101 -0.10 1.26 -18.07
N GLN A 102 0.29 0.04 -18.47
CA GLN A 102 -0.43 -0.75 -19.44
C GLN A 102 -1.81 -1.24 -18.99
N ASN A 103 -2.05 -1.27 -17.67
CA ASN A 103 -3.30 -1.78 -17.07
C ASN A 103 -4.19 -0.65 -16.52
N ILE A 104 -3.68 0.57 -16.43
CA ILE A 104 -4.43 1.71 -15.90
C ILE A 104 -5.44 2.17 -16.94
N GLN A 105 -6.70 1.75 -16.79
CA GLN A 105 -7.82 2.32 -17.56
C GLN A 105 -8.24 3.68 -17.00
N SER A 106 -8.16 3.84 -15.68
CA SER A 106 -8.45 5.07 -14.94
C SER A 106 -7.69 5.06 -13.61
N LEU A 107 -6.96 6.13 -13.32
CA LEU A 107 -6.28 6.30 -12.04
C LEU A 107 -7.27 6.28 -10.87
N ASN A 108 -8.46 6.85 -11.06
CA ASN A 108 -9.51 6.84 -10.05
C ASN A 108 -9.99 5.43 -9.75
N LEU A 109 -10.15 4.59 -10.76
CA LEU A 109 -10.56 3.20 -10.59
C LEU A 109 -9.47 2.37 -9.91
N ALA A 110 -8.19 2.57 -10.28
CA ALA A 110 -7.07 1.92 -9.63
C ALA A 110 -6.96 2.32 -8.14
N LYS A 111 -7.13 3.60 -7.83
CA LYS A 111 -7.22 4.11 -6.46
C LYS A 111 -8.39 3.50 -5.70
N PHE A 112 -9.56 3.42 -6.33
CA PHE A 112 -10.75 2.82 -5.72
C PHE A 112 -10.52 1.32 -5.42
N LEU A 113 -9.93 0.57 -6.35
CA LEU A 113 -9.57 -0.82 -6.16
C LEU A 113 -8.59 -0.99 -4.99
N PHE A 114 -7.59 -0.13 -4.88
CA PHE A 114 -6.68 -0.12 -3.73
C PHE A 114 -7.46 0.08 -2.42
N MET A 115 -8.35 1.09 -2.35
CA MET A 115 -9.17 1.34 -1.16
C MET A 115 -10.09 0.16 -0.82
N ALA A 116 -10.66 -0.51 -1.83
CA ALA A 116 -11.49 -1.70 -1.63
C ALA A 116 -10.67 -2.85 -1.03
N ARG A 117 -9.50 -3.14 -1.58
CA ARG A 117 -8.61 -4.22 -1.11
C ARG A 117 -8.06 -3.99 0.29
N THR A 118 -7.80 -2.74 0.65
CA THR A 118 -7.30 -2.36 1.98
C THR A 118 -8.41 -2.05 2.98
N ARG A 119 -9.68 -2.28 2.64
CA ARG A 119 -10.86 -1.98 3.47
C ARG A 119 -10.91 -0.52 3.92
N MET A 120 -10.54 0.40 3.03
CA MET A 120 -10.58 1.85 3.28
C MET A 120 -11.82 2.53 2.69
N LEU A 121 -12.74 1.77 2.10
CA LEU A 121 -14.01 2.32 1.61
C LEU A 121 -14.89 2.78 2.78
N ASP A 122 -15.68 3.81 2.54
CA ASP A 122 -16.67 4.35 3.48
C ASP A 122 -17.87 3.38 3.63
N ILE A 123 -17.64 2.34 4.42
CA ILE A 123 -18.54 1.23 4.70
C ILE A 123 -18.52 0.97 6.20
N GLY A 124 -19.67 0.79 6.83
CA GLY A 124 -19.82 0.71 8.28
C GLY A 124 -18.90 -0.31 8.94
N ALA A 125 -18.81 -1.52 8.38
CA ALA A 125 -17.93 -2.57 8.91
C ALA A 125 -16.45 -2.22 8.94
N ASN A 126 -15.99 -1.28 8.10
CA ASN A 126 -14.59 -0.85 8.09
C ASN A 126 -14.24 0.09 9.26
N PHE A 127 -15.25 0.72 9.87
CA PHE A 127 -15.09 1.75 10.88
C PHE A 127 -15.89 1.51 12.17
N SER A 128 -16.61 0.38 12.28
CA SER A 128 -17.48 0.06 13.43
C SER A 128 -16.74 0.17 14.78
N ASN A 129 -15.51 -0.31 14.84
CA ASN A 129 -14.71 -0.26 16.07
C ASN A 129 -14.32 1.17 16.48
N LYS A 130 -14.32 2.12 15.53
CA LYS A 130 -13.93 3.50 15.78
C LYS A 130 -15.09 4.37 16.26
N PHE A 131 -16.33 4.05 15.84
CA PHE A 131 -17.49 4.89 16.05
C PHE A 131 -18.54 4.29 16.98
N GLY A 132 -18.33 3.06 17.48
CA GLY A 132 -19.24 2.40 18.42
C GLY A 132 -20.64 2.07 17.86
N GLU A 133 -20.86 2.31 16.55
CA GLU A 133 -22.14 2.06 15.90
C GLU A 133 -22.23 0.61 15.44
N LYS A 134 -23.43 0.02 15.50
CA LYS A 134 -23.70 -1.24 14.81
C LYS A 134 -23.50 -1.01 13.32
N ALA A 135 -22.55 -1.73 12.73
CA ALA A 135 -22.23 -1.64 11.31
C ALA A 135 -23.32 -2.27 10.44
N THR A 136 -24.56 -1.77 10.56
CA THR A 136 -25.71 -2.23 9.77
C THR A 136 -25.84 -1.42 8.48
N CYS A 137 -26.46 -2.03 7.47
CA CYS A 137 -26.67 -1.41 6.18
C CYS A 137 -27.47 -0.09 6.30
N LYS A 138 -26.89 1.00 5.84
CA LYS A 138 -27.49 2.35 5.90
C LYS A 138 -28.80 2.49 5.12
N LEU A 139 -29.08 1.58 4.20
CA LEU A 139 -30.35 1.53 3.45
C LEU A 139 -31.46 0.77 4.21
N GLY A 140 -31.16 0.29 5.42
CA GLY A 140 -32.12 -0.41 6.28
C GLY A 140 -32.35 -1.87 5.89
N CYS A 141 -31.31 -2.56 5.40
CA CYS A 141 -31.25 -4.02 5.41
C CYS A 141 -30.79 -4.48 6.79
N ASP A 142 -31.30 -5.61 7.28
CA ASP A 142 -30.87 -6.21 8.56
C ASP A 142 -29.52 -6.96 8.43
N SER A 143 -28.67 -6.48 7.54
CA SER A 143 -27.35 -7.07 7.24
C SER A 143 -26.25 -6.12 7.65
N LEU A 144 -25.07 -6.69 7.96
CA LEU A 144 -23.88 -5.89 8.22
C LEU A 144 -23.49 -5.08 6.98
N ASP A 145 -23.10 -3.83 7.16
CA ASP A 145 -22.61 -2.94 6.10
C ASP A 145 -21.17 -3.33 5.73
N THR A 146 -21.04 -4.42 4.96
CA THR A 146 -19.77 -4.92 4.44
C THR A 146 -19.61 -4.62 2.95
N GLN A 147 -18.41 -4.75 2.42
CA GLN A 147 -18.17 -4.63 0.97
C GLN A 147 -18.88 -5.75 0.20
N GLN A 148 -18.97 -6.96 0.77
CA GLN A 148 -19.73 -8.05 0.18
C GLN A 148 -21.22 -7.71 0.16
N HIS A 149 -21.78 -7.22 1.27
CA HIS A 149 -23.18 -6.79 1.29
C HIS A 149 -23.44 -5.64 0.28
N LEU A 150 -22.49 -4.72 0.10
CA LEU A 150 -22.63 -3.67 -0.91
C LEU A 150 -22.83 -4.23 -2.34
N LEU A 151 -22.19 -5.37 -2.65
CA LEU A 151 -22.40 -6.06 -3.94
C LEU A 151 -23.76 -6.76 -4.02
N GLU A 152 -24.27 -7.26 -2.92
CA GLU A 152 -25.46 -8.11 -2.84
C GLU A 152 -26.69 -7.37 -2.32
N CYS A 153 -26.56 -6.09 -1.93
CA CYS A 153 -27.62 -5.35 -1.28
C CYS A 153 -28.87 -5.26 -2.14
N PRO A 154 -30.03 -5.81 -1.67
CA PRO A 154 -31.27 -5.87 -2.48
C PRO A 154 -31.87 -4.49 -2.74
N LYS A 155 -31.49 -3.48 -1.97
CA LYS A 155 -31.95 -2.08 -2.15
C LYS A 155 -31.11 -1.29 -3.15
N LEU A 156 -30.03 -1.90 -3.68
CA LEU A 156 -29.19 -1.34 -4.73
C LEU A 156 -29.43 -2.09 -6.04
N THR A 157 -30.60 -1.89 -6.64
CA THR A 157 -30.85 -2.39 -7.99
C THR A 157 -30.08 -1.52 -8.99
N VAL A 158 -29.00 -2.09 -9.52
CA VAL A 158 -28.25 -1.50 -10.63
C VAL A 158 -28.35 -2.50 -11.78
N SER A 159 -29.46 -2.45 -12.49
CA SER A 159 -29.80 -3.32 -13.60
C SER A 159 -28.80 -3.23 -14.77
N ASP A 160 -28.03 -2.15 -14.84
CA ASP A 160 -27.29 -1.78 -16.05
C ASP A 160 -25.79 -2.12 -16.00
N LEU A 161 -25.28 -2.66 -14.90
CA LEU A 161 -23.84 -2.83 -14.70
C LEU A 161 -23.30 -4.25 -14.89
N VAL A 162 -24.20 -5.23 -14.93
CA VAL A 162 -23.83 -6.62 -15.19
C VAL A 162 -24.46 -7.00 -16.51
N ALA A 163 -23.62 -7.14 -17.53
CA ALA A 163 -24.09 -7.76 -18.77
C ALA A 163 -24.76 -9.09 -18.41
N ALA A 164 -25.93 -9.34 -18.94
CA ALA A 164 -26.75 -10.50 -18.60
C ALA A 164 -25.88 -11.77 -18.73
N GLY A 165 -25.57 -12.40 -17.58
CA GLY A 165 -24.79 -13.64 -17.52
C GLY A 165 -23.44 -13.58 -16.80
N GLU A 166 -22.88 -12.42 -16.54
CA GLU A 166 -21.61 -12.32 -15.77
C GLU A 166 -21.87 -12.26 -14.27
N LYS A 167 -21.42 -13.29 -13.54
CA LYS A 167 -21.51 -13.34 -12.08
C LYS A 167 -20.18 -12.92 -11.50
N TYR A 168 -20.18 -11.81 -10.74
CA TYR A 168 -19.00 -11.32 -10.02
C TYR A 168 -19.14 -11.62 -8.53
N GLU A 169 -18.06 -12.13 -7.95
CA GLU A 169 -18.01 -12.43 -6.52
C GLU A 169 -17.05 -11.46 -5.83
N TYR A 170 -17.25 -11.22 -4.54
CA TYR A 170 -16.36 -10.38 -3.74
C TYR A 170 -14.89 -10.84 -3.83
N GLY A 171 -14.65 -12.15 -3.97
CA GLY A 171 -13.34 -12.75 -4.16
C GLY A 171 -12.60 -12.27 -5.42
N ASP A 172 -13.31 -11.79 -6.44
CA ASP A 172 -12.69 -11.28 -7.67
C ASP A 172 -11.83 -10.02 -7.46
N LEU A 173 -12.04 -9.28 -6.35
CA LEU A 173 -11.13 -8.18 -5.92
C LEU A 173 -9.69 -8.67 -5.70
N PHE A 174 -9.51 -9.94 -5.37
CA PHE A 174 -8.23 -10.56 -5.06
C PHE A 174 -7.79 -11.56 -6.12
N SER A 175 -8.45 -11.56 -7.28
CA SER A 175 -8.12 -12.40 -8.42
C SER A 175 -6.71 -12.06 -8.94
N ASN A 176 -6.04 -13.03 -9.56
CA ASN A 176 -4.79 -12.78 -10.27
C ASN A 176 -5.01 -12.11 -11.64
N LYS A 177 -6.28 -11.96 -12.07
CA LYS A 177 -6.65 -11.32 -13.35
C LYS A 177 -7.03 -9.84 -13.08
N VAL A 178 -6.19 -8.92 -13.53
CA VAL A 178 -6.38 -7.46 -13.35
C VAL A 178 -7.73 -6.99 -13.90
N GLU A 179 -8.14 -7.54 -15.04
CA GLU A 179 -9.43 -7.21 -15.66
C GLU A 179 -10.61 -7.50 -14.72
N LYS A 180 -10.62 -8.67 -14.06
CA LYS A 180 -11.65 -9.01 -13.08
C LYS A 180 -11.62 -8.07 -11.87
N GLN A 181 -10.41 -7.76 -11.38
CA GLN A 181 -10.25 -6.81 -10.27
C GLN A 181 -10.83 -5.44 -10.60
N LEU A 182 -10.54 -4.92 -11.80
CA LEU A 182 -11.01 -3.61 -12.23
C LEU A 182 -12.54 -3.60 -12.48
N LYS A 183 -13.08 -4.66 -13.07
CA LYS A 183 -14.53 -4.80 -13.28
C LYS A 183 -15.29 -4.79 -11.94
N ILE A 184 -14.89 -5.62 -10.97
CA ILE A 184 -15.54 -5.66 -9.65
C ILE A 184 -15.38 -4.33 -8.89
N ALA A 185 -14.23 -3.66 -9.02
CA ALA A 185 -14.02 -2.34 -8.44
C ALA A 185 -14.97 -1.29 -9.03
N GLY A 186 -15.20 -1.31 -10.34
CA GLY A 186 -16.17 -0.45 -11.03
C GLY A 186 -17.60 -0.67 -10.54
N ILE A 187 -18.00 -1.92 -10.36
CA ILE A 187 -19.32 -2.27 -9.82
C ILE A 187 -19.46 -1.74 -8.39
N LEU A 188 -18.47 -1.98 -7.52
CA LEU A 188 -18.48 -1.48 -6.15
C LEU A 188 -18.52 0.05 -6.09
N GLU A 189 -17.77 0.73 -6.93
CA GLU A 189 -17.74 2.19 -7.01
C GLU A 189 -19.13 2.75 -7.36
N THR A 190 -19.76 2.19 -8.37
CA THR A 190 -21.10 2.63 -8.81
C THR A 190 -22.15 2.34 -7.75
N ARG A 191 -22.11 1.16 -7.13
CA ARG A 191 -23.02 0.82 -6.02
C ARG A 191 -22.82 1.73 -4.81
N LEU A 192 -21.57 2.08 -4.48
CA LEU A 192 -21.27 3.01 -3.39
C LEU A 192 -21.79 4.43 -3.68
N LYS A 193 -21.64 4.89 -4.92
CA LYS A 193 -22.21 6.18 -5.37
C LYS A 193 -23.73 6.17 -5.25
N ARG A 194 -24.38 5.12 -5.77
CA ARG A 194 -25.84 4.97 -5.70
C ARG A 194 -26.34 4.89 -4.25
N ARG A 195 -25.65 4.17 -3.39
CA ARG A 195 -25.98 4.14 -1.97
C ARG A 195 -25.96 5.52 -1.34
N LYS A 196 -24.90 6.30 -1.58
CA LYS A 196 -24.79 7.67 -1.04
C LYS A 196 -25.90 8.58 -1.54
N GLU A 197 -26.31 8.43 -2.78
CA GLU A 197 -27.44 9.17 -3.36
C GLU A 197 -28.75 8.81 -2.64
N LEU A 198 -29.06 7.51 -2.47
CA LEU A 198 -30.25 7.05 -1.75
C LEU A 198 -30.24 7.47 -0.28
N GLU A 199 -29.11 7.46 0.39
CA GLU A 199 -28.96 7.96 1.76
C GLU A 199 -29.30 9.47 1.83
N ARG A 200 -28.83 10.25 0.83
CA ARG A 200 -29.17 11.69 0.76
C ARG A 200 -30.66 11.93 0.55
N ILE A 201 -31.28 11.20 -0.39
CA ILE A 201 -32.73 11.28 -0.64
C ILE A 201 -33.51 10.95 0.65
N ARG A 202 -33.13 9.84 1.34
CA ARG A 202 -33.76 9.45 2.59
C ARG A 202 -33.62 10.51 3.69
N LYS A 203 -32.46 11.16 3.78
CA LYS A 203 -32.17 12.13 4.84
C LYS A 203 -32.79 13.50 4.60
N TYR A 204 -32.87 13.92 3.35
CA TYR A 204 -33.23 15.31 3.00
C TYR A 204 -34.48 15.42 2.11
N GLY A 205 -35.09 14.31 1.72
CA GLY A 205 -36.35 14.30 0.94
C GLY A 205 -36.24 14.90 -0.47
N LYS A 206 -35.03 14.99 -1.00
CA LYS A 206 -34.77 15.54 -2.34
C LYS A 206 -33.91 14.58 -3.14
#